data_2e55d9677faf6efd5332177728fc554d
#
_entry.id   2e55d9677faf6efd5332177728fc554d
#
_cell.length_a   1.000
_cell.length_b   1.000
_cell.length_c   1.000
_cell.angle_alpha   90.00
_cell.angle_beta   90.00
_cell.angle_gamma   90.00
#
_symmetry.space_group_name_H-M   'P 1'
#
loop_
_entity.id
_entity.type
_entity.pdbx_description
1 polymer ?
#
loop_
_entity_poly.entity_id
_entity_poly.type
_entity_poly.pdbx_seq_one_letter_code
_entity_poly.pdbx_strand_id
1 'polypeptide(L)'
;MIFENALREHAGFTGQIPKLVGSYWDWSLDWMDLANSSIWDSVEGFGGDGDPMGPETVGEGRCVIDGPFSDLQPILYNHTFGRHCLSRGFHDGEVMGRLPGEAYSPEMIGAILRKPTYKEFVKSVEIYLHGSIHQSVNGDFKAMTAANDPLFYVHHAQLDRLWWRWQQENSRVRLNEYEGKHMFNSTGNATIGDILLFGGFAENIPVSKVMDTQGGILCYRY
;
A
#
# COMPACT_ATOMS: atom_id res chain seq x y z
N MET A 1 -13.24 -0.97 5.80
CA MET A 1 -14.58 -0.49 6.24
C MET A 1 -14.84 0.97 5.91
N ILE A 2 -14.06 1.97 6.39
CA ILE A 2 -14.33 3.40 6.10
C ILE A 2 -14.30 3.67 4.61
N PHE A 3 -13.24 3.27 3.94
CA PHE A 3 -13.09 3.41 2.48
C PHE A 3 -14.13 2.60 1.70
N GLU A 4 -14.40 1.38 2.13
CA GLU A 4 -15.41 0.50 1.53
C GLU A 4 -16.82 1.08 1.67
N ASN A 5 -17.17 1.67 2.83
CA ASN A 5 -18.44 2.34 3.03
C ASN A 5 -18.56 3.59 2.16
N ALA A 6 -17.49 4.39 2.06
CA ALA A 6 -17.46 5.55 1.18
C ALA A 6 -17.63 5.18 -0.29
N LEU A 7 -17.01 4.08 -0.75
CA LEU A 7 -17.21 3.56 -2.11
C LEU A 7 -18.67 3.11 -2.33
N ARG A 8 -19.30 2.46 -1.35
CA ARG A 8 -20.71 2.04 -1.44
C ARG A 8 -21.64 3.23 -1.54
N GLU A 9 -21.42 4.28 -0.73
CA GLU A 9 -22.24 5.49 -0.72
C GLU A 9 -22.12 6.28 -2.03
N HIS A 10 -20.92 6.41 -2.61
CA HIS A 10 -20.70 7.19 -3.82
C HIS A 10 -21.06 6.46 -5.11
N ALA A 11 -20.89 5.15 -5.16
CA ALA A 11 -21.15 4.37 -6.36
C ALA A 11 -22.64 4.03 -6.56
N GLY A 12 -23.53 4.37 -5.63
CA GLY A 12 -24.94 3.98 -5.69
C GLY A 12 -25.13 2.46 -5.72
N PHE A 13 -24.15 1.72 -5.25
CA PHE A 13 -24.11 0.27 -5.30
C PHE A 13 -25.08 -0.31 -4.28
N THR A 14 -26.22 -0.77 -4.75
CA THR A 14 -27.19 -1.55 -3.96
C THR A 14 -26.90 -3.06 -3.98
N GLY A 15 -25.86 -3.48 -4.70
CA GLY A 15 -25.39 -4.87 -4.80
C GLY A 15 -24.28 -5.18 -3.80
N GLN A 16 -24.07 -6.48 -3.51
CA GLN A 16 -22.85 -6.91 -2.81
C GLN A 16 -21.66 -6.53 -3.66
N ILE A 17 -20.81 -5.60 -3.18
CA ILE A 17 -19.47 -5.44 -3.72
C ILE A 17 -18.81 -6.81 -3.52
N PRO A 18 -18.34 -7.50 -4.59
CA PRO A 18 -17.51 -8.68 -4.42
C PRO A 18 -16.41 -8.25 -3.45
N LYS A 19 -16.21 -8.98 -2.36
CA LYS A 19 -15.36 -8.66 -1.24
C LYS A 19 -14.03 -8.03 -1.72
N LEU A 20 -13.96 -6.72 -1.75
CA LEU A 20 -12.67 -5.98 -1.82
C LEU A 20 -11.85 -6.25 -0.55
N VAL A 21 -12.53 -6.73 0.50
CA VAL A 21 -11.91 -7.21 1.72
C VAL A 21 -11.14 -8.48 1.38
N GLY A 22 -9.83 -8.35 1.26
CA GLY A 22 -8.92 -9.45 0.99
C GLY A 22 -8.21 -9.42 -0.37
N SER A 23 -8.51 -8.46 -1.25
CA SER A 23 -7.69 -8.26 -2.46
C SER A 23 -6.36 -7.60 -2.08
N TYR A 24 -5.25 -8.20 -2.46
CA TYR A 24 -3.90 -7.72 -2.23
C TYR A 24 -3.01 -8.06 -3.43
N TRP A 25 -1.99 -7.28 -3.65
CA TRP A 25 -0.96 -7.58 -4.66
C TRP A 25 0.14 -8.42 -4.04
N ASP A 26 0.15 -9.72 -4.31
CA ASP A 26 1.24 -10.59 -3.85
C ASP A 26 2.42 -10.56 -4.83
N TRP A 27 3.33 -9.62 -4.61
CA TRP A 27 4.53 -9.43 -5.44
C TRP A 27 5.38 -10.71 -5.56
N SER A 28 5.29 -11.62 -4.61
CA SER A 28 6.10 -12.85 -4.62
C SER A 28 5.71 -13.83 -5.72
N LEU A 29 4.57 -13.64 -6.34
CA LEU A 29 4.15 -14.46 -7.48
C LEU A 29 4.88 -14.07 -8.76
N ASP A 30 5.17 -12.78 -8.92
CA ASP A 30 5.74 -12.22 -10.15
C ASP A 30 7.14 -11.58 -9.92
N TRP A 31 7.79 -11.89 -8.82
CA TRP A 31 9.02 -11.23 -8.36
C TRP A 31 10.16 -11.23 -9.38
N MET A 32 10.23 -12.24 -10.27
CA MET A 32 11.25 -12.31 -11.30
C MET A 32 11.09 -11.26 -12.40
N ASP A 33 9.87 -10.75 -12.59
CA ASP A 33 9.56 -9.73 -13.59
C ASP A 33 8.32 -8.92 -13.19
N LEU A 34 8.46 -8.11 -12.13
CA LEU A 34 7.36 -7.32 -11.58
C LEU A 34 6.76 -6.32 -12.57
N ALA A 35 7.55 -5.83 -13.52
CA ALA A 35 7.05 -4.87 -14.51
C ALA A 35 6.10 -5.52 -15.54
N ASN A 36 6.12 -6.85 -15.67
CA ASN A 36 5.19 -7.61 -16.51
C ASN A 36 4.16 -8.41 -15.70
N SER A 37 3.98 -8.09 -14.41
CA SER A 37 2.94 -8.69 -13.58
C SER A 37 1.55 -8.41 -14.14
N SER A 38 0.63 -9.36 -13.99
CA SER A 38 -0.78 -9.21 -14.38
C SER A 38 -1.51 -8.08 -13.65
N ILE A 39 -0.96 -7.54 -12.57
CA ILE A 39 -1.50 -6.37 -11.89
C ILE A 39 -1.56 -5.14 -12.83
N TRP A 40 -0.69 -5.09 -13.82
CA TRP A 40 -0.58 -4.01 -14.80
C TRP A 40 -1.42 -4.24 -16.05
N ASP A 41 -2.22 -5.31 -16.10
CA ASP A 41 -3.08 -5.59 -17.25
C ASP A 41 -3.98 -4.40 -17.58
N SER A 42 -4.07 -4.09 -18.88
CA SER A 42 -4.80 -2.92 -19.38
C SER A 42 -6.33 -3.09 -19.41
N VAL A 43 -6.85 -4.27 -19.09
CA VAL A 43 -8.29 -4.55 -19.08
C VAL A 43 -8.77 -4.92 -17.68
N GLU A 44 -8.10 -5.86 -17.03
CA GLU A 44 -8.50 -6.41 -15.74
C GLU A 44 -7.60 -5.96 -14.57
N GLY A 45 -6.48 -5.29 -14.86
CA GLY A 45 -5.50 -4.78 -13.90
C GLY A 45 -5.65 -3.29 -13.62
N PHE A 46 -4.54 -2.68 -13.24
CA PHE A 46 -4.46 -1.26 -12.86
C PHE A 46 -3.89 -0.35 -13.96
N GLY A 47 -3.68 -0.89 -15.18
CA GLY A 47 -2.94 -0.20 -16.23
C GLY A 47 -1.42 -0.27 -16.00
N GLY A 48 -0.66 0.00 -17.05
CA GLY A 48 0.80 -0.16 -17.08
C GLY A 48 1.58 1.05 -16.56
N ASP A 49 2.79 1.17 -17.09
CA ASP A 49 3.69 2.30 -16.87
C ASP A 49 3.15 3.59 -17.52
N GLY A 50 3.76 4.72 -17.19
CA GLY A 50 3.48 5.99 -17.89
C GLY A 50 3.93 5.96 -19.35
N ASP A 51 3.22 6.71 -20.21
CA ASP A 51 3.52 6.81 -21.65
C ASP A 51 4.98 7.24 -21.89
N PRO A 52 5.84 6.37 -22.43
CA PRO A 52 7.25 6.70 -22.65
C PRO A 52 7.47 7.83 -23.66
N MET A 53 6.47 8.14 -24.49
CA MET A 53 6.51 9.23 -25.47
C MET A 53 5.85 10.51 -24.96
N GLY A 54 5.14 10.43 -23.84
CA GLY A 54 4.47 11.56 -23.21
C GLY A 54 5.43 12.48 -22.43
N PRO A 55 5.00 13.69 -22.11
CA PRO A 55 5.76 14.58 -21.24
C PRO A 55 5.78 14.07 -19.81
N GLU A 56 6.82 14.42 -19.07
CA GLU A 56 6.84 14.23 -17.62
C GLU A 56 5.75 15.07 -16.95
N THR A 57 5.16 14.49 -15.92
CA THR A 57 4.08 15.09 -15.13
C THR A 57 4.52 15.23 -13.66
N VAL A 58 3.84 14.58 -12.72
CA VAL A 58 4.21 14.64 -11.30
C VAL A 58 5.16 13.51 -10.93
N GLY A 59 6.06 13.77 -9.98
CA GLY A 59 6.94 12.75 -9.39
C GLY A 59 7.87 12.07 -10.40
N GLU A 60 8.31 12.78 -11.42
CA GLU A 60 9.18 12.24 -12.49
C GLU A 60 8.51 11.10 -13.29
N GLY A 61 7.19 11.00 -13.20
CA GLY A 61 6.40 10.02 -13.96
C GLY A 61 5.76 10.65 -15.20
N ARG A 62 5.02 9.82 -15.94
CA ARG A 62 4.24 10.20 -17.12
C ARG A 62 2.83 9.67 -17.01
N CYS A 63 1.92 10.19 -17.85
CA CYS A 63 0.53 9.76 -17.81
C CYS A 63 0.38 8.27 -18.10
N VAL A 64 -0.34 7.56 -17.27
CA VAL A 64 -0.86 6.22 -17.57
C VAL A 64 -1.95 6.39 -18.62
N ILE A 65 -1.81 5.69 -19.76
CA ILE A 65 -2.70 5.86 -20.94
C ILE A 65 -3.54 4.63 -21.23
N ASP A 66 -3.40 3.57 -20.42
CA ASP A 66 -4.13 2.32 -20.57
C ASP A 66 -4.77 1.89 -19.24
N GLY A 67 -5.63 0.88 -19.30
CA GLY A 67 -6.31 0.34 -18.13
C GLY A 67 -7.50 1.18 -17.66
N PRO A 68 -8.20 0.67 -16.63
CA PRO A 68 -9.45 1.27 -16.16
C PRO A 68 -9.25 2.62 -15.45
N PHE A 69 -8.02 3.02 -15.18
CA PHE A 69 -7.68 4.27 -14.50
C PHE A 69 -6.98 5.30 -15.40
N SER A 70 -6.93 5.08 -16.72
CA SER A 70 -6.31 5.99 -17.68
C SER A 70 -6.94 7.39 -17.70
N ASP A 71 -8.23 7.49 -17.38
CA ASP A 71 -8.96 8.76 -17.28
C ASP A 71 -8.95 9.39 -15.88
N LEU A 72 -8.27 8.76 -14.92
CA LEU A 72 -8.19 9.26 -13.54
C LEU A 72 -7.41 10.58 -13.51
N GLN A 73 -7.98 11.58 -12.86
CA GLN A 73 -7.37 12.91 -12.75
C GLN A 73 -7.28 13.34 -11.30
N PRO A 74 -6.23 12.96 -10.58
CA PRO A 74 -5.95 13.48 -9.26
C PRO A 74 -5.85 15.01 -9.26
N ILE A 75 -6.19 15.62 -8.12
CA ILE A 75 -6.19 17.09 -7.97
C ILE A 75 -5.15 17.58 -6.96
N LEU A 76 -4.47 16.68 -6.29
CA LEU A 76 -3.49 17.01 -5.25
C LEU A 76 -2.24 16.17 -5.46
N TYR A 77 -1.08 16.84 -5.55
CA TYR A 77 0.22 16.18 -5.51
C TYR A 77 1.07 16.83 -4.40
N ASN A 78 1.45 16.03 -3.39
CA ASN A 78 2.04 16.54 -2.15
C ASN A 78 1.17 17.65 -1.54
N HIS A 79 1.65 18.90 -1.56
CA HIS A 79 0.95 20.07 -1.03
C HIS A 79 0.43 21.01 -2.13
N THR A 80 0.51 20.60 -3.39
CA THR A 80 0.15 21.42 -4.54
C THR A 80 -1.19 20.95 -5.12
N PHE A 81 -2.16 21.86 -5.18
CA PHE A 81 -3.41 21.62 -5.89
C PHE A 81 -3.24 21.89 -7.38
N GLY A 82 -3.53 20.89 -8.20
CA GLY A 82 -3.48 20.97 -9.66
C GLY A 82 -3.93 19.66 -10.26
N ARG A 83 -4.90 19.72 -11.16
CA ARG A 83 -5.39 18.54 -11.86
C ARG A 83 -4.29 17.98 -12.77
N HIS A 84 -4.03 16.68 -12.67
CA HIS A 84 -3.07 15.97 -13.53
C HIS A 84 -3.60 14.57 -13.85
N CYS A 85 -3.01 13.88 -14.81
CA CYS A 85 -3.29 12.48 -15.09
C CYS A 85 -2.65 11.58 -14.02
N LEU A 86 -3.19 10.37 -13.82
CA LEU A 86 -2.48 9.35 -13.05
C LEU A 86 -1.09 9.17 -13.66
N SER A 87 -0.06 9.29 -12.81
CA SER A 87 1.35 9.33 -13.23
C SER A 87 2.13 8.16 -12.67
N ARG A 88 2.88 7.46 -13.52
CA ARG A 88 3.85 6.41 -13.14
C ARG A 88 5.12 6.55 -13.97
N GLY A 89 6.21 5.92 -13.50
CA GLY A 89 7.49 5.90 -14.20
C GLY A 89 8.35 4.78 -13.65
N PHE A 90 8.09 3.54 -14.08
CA PHE A 90 8.77 2.36 -13.57
C PHE A 90 10.27 2.47 -13.74
N HIS A 91 11.00 2.22 -12.65
CA HIS A 91 12.46 2.15 -12.69
C HIS A 91 13.04 1.21 -11.62
N ASP A 92 14.18 0.63 -11.94
CA ASP A 92 15.02 -0.11 -11.01
C ASP A 92 16.40 0.55 -11.02
N GLY A 93 16.63 1.45 -10.07
CA GLY A 93 17.76 2.36 -10.10
C GLY A 93 17.73 3.25 -11.35
N GLU A 94 18.77 3.13 -12.18
CA GLU A 94 18.90 3.89 -13.45
C GLU A 94 18.15 3.25 -14.63
N VAL A 95 17.58 2.05 -14.44
CA VAL A 95 16.95 1.29 -15.53
C VAL A 95 15.46 1.56 -15.57
N MET A 96 15.03 2.30 -16.62
CA MET A 96 13.62 2.63 -16.84
C MET A 96 12.82 1.43 -17.38
N GLY A 97 11.50 1.43 -17.07
CA GLY A 97 10.58 0.37 -17.50
C GLY A 97 10.76 -0.97 -16.76
N ARG A 98 11.49 -0.96 -15.64
CA ARG A 98 11.71 -2.14 -14.78
C ARG A 98 11.31 -1.85 -13.35
N LEU A 99 11.00 -2.92 -12.61
CA LEU A 99 10.77 -2.86 -11.17
C LEU A 99 11.72 -3.81 -10.45
N PRO A 100 12.23 -3.46 -9.26
CA PRO A 100 13.12 -4.33 -8.49
C PRO A 100 12.34 -5.52 -7.98
N GLY A 101 12.69 -6.73 -8.43
CA GLY A 101 11.99 -7.94 -8.07
C GLY A 101 12.61 -8.70 -6.91
N GLU A 102 13.93 -8.68 -6.78
CA GLU A 102 14.69 -9.54 -5.86
C GLU A 102 14.26 -9.36 -4.39
N ALA A 103 13.95 -8.12 -3.98
CA ALA A 103 13.45 -7.82 -2.64
C ALA A 103 12.11 -8.50 -2.31
N TYR A 104 11.35 -8.88 -3.33
CA TYR A 104 10.02 -9.49 -3.23
C TYR A 104 10.03 -11.00 -3.42
N SER A 105 11.21 -11.60 -3.54
CA SER A 105 11.34 -13.06 -3.66
C SER A 105 10.78 -13.78 -2.43
N PRO A 106 10.25 -15.00 -2.60
CA PRO A 106 9.78 -15.82 -1.49
C PRO A 106 10.80 -15.99 -0.36
N GLU A 107 12.09 -16.06 -0.71
CA GLU A 107 13.20 -16.15 0.24
C GLU A 107 13.32 -14.89 1.11
N MET A 108 13.27 -13.72 0.49
CA MET A 108 13.35 -12.43 1.20
C MET A 108 12.13 -12.21 2.09
N ILE A 109 10.94 -12.45 1.56
CA ILE A 109 9.70 -12.37 2.36
C ILE A 109 9.75 -13.36 3.54
N GLY A 110 10.18 -14.60 3.28
CA GLY A 110 10.36 -15.59 4.34
C GLY A 110 11.37 -15.15 5.41
N ALA A 111 12.46 -14.49 5.02
CA ALA A 111 13.44 -13.94 5.97
C ALA A 111 12.84 -12.80 6.83
N ILE A 112 12.01 -11.96 6.23
CA ILE A 112 11.30 -10.87 6.94
C ILE A 112 10.27 -11.45 7.93
N LEU A 113 9.49 -12.44 7.52
CA LEU A 113 8.49 -13.07 8.38
C LEU A 113 9.12 -13.82 9.58
N ARG A 114 10.37 -14.24 9.49
CA ARG A 114 11.11 -14.86 10.61
C ARG A 114 11.71 -13.87 11.60
N LYS A 115 11.55 -12.56 11.41
CA LYS A 115 12.07 -11.57 12.38
C LYS A 115 11.44 -11.79 13.75
N PRO A 116 12.26 -11.81 14.82
CA PRO A 116 11.79 -12.20 16.14
C PRO A 116 10.94 -11.14 16.82
N THR A 117 11.15 -9.84 16.53
CA THR A 117 10.47 -8.72 17.18
C THR A 117 9.71 -7.84 16.19
N TYR A 118 8.69 -7.14 16.66
CA TYR A 118 7.95 -6.16 15.87
C TYR A 118 8.88 -5.10 15.25
N LYS A 119 9.83 -4.58 16.02
CA LYS A 119 10.78 -3.57 15.56
C LYS A 119 11.61 -4.03 14.37
N GLU A 120 12.14 -5.25 14.42
CA GLU A 120 12.95 -5.80 13.32
C GLU A 120 12.07 -6.13 12.11
N PHE A 121 10.86 -6.63 12.36
CA PHE A 121 9.87 -6.91 11.32
C PHE A 121 9.46 -5.63 10.59
N VAL A 122 8.92 -4.63 11.31
CA VAL A 122 8.43 -3.39 10.70
C VAL A 122 9.52 -2.62 9.98
N LYS A 123 10.74 -2.58 10.55
CA LYS A 123 11.88 -1.94 9.89
C LYS A 123 12.23 -2.61 8.56
N SER A 124 12.17 -3.94 8.52
CA SER A 124 12.46 -4.68 7.29
C SER A 124 11.36 -4.51 6.24
N VAL A 125 10.09 -4.55 6.66
CA VAL A 125 8.95 -4.28 5.77
C VAL A 125 9.05 -2.88 5.19
N GLU A 126 9.28 -1.86 6.02
CA GLU A 126 9.32 -0.46 5.61
C GLU A 126 10.43 -0.18 4.60
N ILE A 127 11.64 -0.70 4.85
CA ILE A 127 12.81 -0.41 4.00
C ILE A 127 12.76 -1.22 2.70
N TYR A 128 12.49 -2.52 2.78
CA TYR A 128 12.69 -3.42 1.64
C TYR A 128 11.43 -3.64 0.81
N LEU A 129 10.25 -3.62 1.42
CA LEU A 129 9.00 -3.95 0.71
C LEU A 129 8.15 -2.72 0.43
N HIS A 130 7.94 -1.86 1.42
CA HIS A 130 7.08 -0.69 1.31
C HIS A 130 7.76 0.42 0.49
N GLY A 131 8.82 1.01 1.02
CA GLY A 131 9.45 2.17 0.40
C GLY A 131 10.03 1.88 -0.98
N SER A 132 10.56 0.68 -1.22
CA SER A 132 11.14 0.30 -2.50
C SER A 132 10.12 0.35 -3.64
N ILE A 133 8.93 -0.24 -3.49
CA ILE A 133 7.93 -0.24 -4.56
C ILE A 133 7.34 1.16 -4.80
N HIS A 134 7.14 1.96 -3.73
CA HIS A 134 6.72 3.34 -3.87
C HIS A 134 7.70 4.15 -4.72
N GLN A 135 8.98 4.00 -4.45
CA GLN A 135 10.02 4.68 -5.24
C GLN A 135 10.03 4.19 -6.68
N SER A 136 9.97 2.89 -6.91
CA SER A 136 10.18 2.30 -8.23
C SER A 136 8.98 2.42 -9.17
N VAL A 137 7.76 2.45 -8.65
CA VAL A 137 6.56 2.78 -9.46
C VAL A 137 6.53 4.27 -9.80
N ASN A 138 7.08 5.10 -8.89
CA ASN A 138 7.29 6.53 -9.12
C ASN A 138 5.98 7.32 -9.35
N GLY A 139 6.05 8.52 -9.94
CA GLY A 139 4.89 9.35 -10.22
C GLY A 139 4.04 9.66 -8.98
N ASP A 140 2.74 9.45 -9.09
CA ASP A 140 1.83 9.60 -7.94
C ASP A 140 2.18 8.66 -6.80
N PHE A 141 2.65 7.46 -7.10
CA PHE A 141 2.91 6.42 -6.10
C PHE A 141 4.11 6.73 -5.18
N LYS A 142 5.03 7.58 -5.60
CA LYS A 142 6.21 8.01 -4.82
C LYS A 142 5.89 9.05 -3.74
N ALA A 143 4.83 9.81 -3.92
CA ALA A 143 4.52 10.98 -3.09
C ALA A 143 3.77 10.64 -1.80
N MET A 144 3.67 11.61 -0.89
CA MET A 144 2.79 11.51 0.29
C MET A 144 1.30 11.38 -0.10
N THR A 145 0.97 11.70 -1.33
CA THR A 145 -0.36 11.54 -1.94
C THR A 145 -0.48 10.23 -2.73
N ALA A 146 0.31 9.22 -2.42
CA ALA A 146 0.35 7.93 -3.13
C ALA A 146 -1.01 7.24 -3.26
N ALA A 147 -1.96 7.54 -2.38
CA ALA A 147 -3.35 7.09 -2.48
C ALA A 147 -4.11 7.65 -3.70
N ASN A 148 -3.53 8.58 -4.47
CA ASN A 148 -4.00 8.98 -5.78
C ASN A 148 -3.98 7.81 -6.78
N ASP A 149 -2.99 6.93 -6.66
CA ASP A 149 -2.92 5.71 -7.46
C ASP A 149 -3.73 4.60 -6.76
N PRO A 150 -4.74 4.03 -7.42
CA PRO A 150 -5.54 2.94 -6.87
C PRO A 150 -4.73 1.70 -6.47
N LEU A 151 -3.55 1.48 -7.04
CA LEU A 151 -2.61 0.43 -6.67
C LEU A 151 -2.22 0.49 -5.18
N PHE A 152 -2.22 1.69 -4.59
CA PHE A 152 -1.91 1.93 -3.18
C PHE A 152 -2.64 0.96 -2.25
N TYR A 153 -3.92 0.76 -2.48
CA TYR A 153 -4.76 -0.03 -1.57
C TYR A 153 -4.42 -1.52 -1.58
N VAL A 154 -4.15 -2.09 -2.75
CA VAL A 154 -3.78 -3.52 -2.85
C VAL A 154 -2.33 -3.77 -2.44
N HIS A 155 -1.46 -2.80 -2.62
CA HIS A 155 -0.09 -2.83 -2.08
C HIS A 155 -0.11 -2.82 -0.56
N HIS A 156 -0.82 -1.88 0.07
CA HIS A 156 -0.93 -1.79 1.52
C HIS A 156 -1.69 -2.98 2.13
N ALA A 157 -2.66 -3.55 1.43
CA ALA A 157 -3.31 -4.80 1.85
C ALA A 157 -2.33 -5.98 1.89
N GLN A 158 -1.35 -6.04 0.98
CA GLN A 158 -0.30 -7.06 1.05
C GLN A 158 0.65 -6.83 2.24
N LEU A 159 0.99 -5.58 2.56
CA LEU A 159 1.79 -5.28 3.76
C LEU A 159 1.05 -5.69 5.03
N ASP A 160 -0.24 -5.39 5.11
CA ASP A 160 -1.11 -5.80 6.22
C ASP A 160 -1.21 -7.33 6.32
N ARG A 161 -1.36 -8.03 5.18
CA ARG A 161 -1.31 -9.49 5.13
C ARG A 161 0.00 -10.07 5.66
N LEU A 162 1.14 -9.47 5.33
CA LEU A 162 2.44 -9.92 5.85
C LEU A 162 2.54 -9.68 7.35
N TRP A 163 2.03 -8.55 7.85
CA TRP A 163 1.95 -8.31 9.28
C TRP A 163 1.05 -9.32 9.97
N TRP A 164 -0.13 -9.57 9.43
CA TRP A 164 -1.03 -10.62 9.95
C TRP A 164 -0.33 -11.99 9.98
N ARG A 165 0.34 -12.40 8.90
CA ARG A 165 1.11 -13.65 8.85
C ARG A 165 2.19 -13.70 9.94
N TRP A 166 2.94 -12.62 10.10
CA TRP A 166 3.94 -12.52 11.16
C TRP A 166 3.30 -12.64 12.55
N GLN A 167 2.17 -12.03 12.80
CA GLN A 167 1.43 -12.15 14.07
C GLN A 167 0.99 -13.59 14.34
N GLN A 168 0.54 -14.34 13.31
CA GLN A 168 0.03 -15.71 13.49
C GLN A 168 1.11 -16.69 13.96
N GLU A 169 2.38 -16.47 13.71
CA GLU A 169 3.48 -17.32 14.18
C GLU A 169 3.56 -17.39 15.72
N ASN A 170 3.15 -16.33 16.41
CA ASN A 170 3.04 -16.28 17.87
C ASN A 170 1.99 -15.24 18.30
N SER A 171 0.74 -15.50 18.00
CA SER A 171 -0.34 -14.51 18.19
C SER A 171 -0.51 -14.06 19.64
N ARG A 172 -0.25 -14.98 20.62
CA ARG A 172 -0.35 -14.65 22.05
C ARG A 172 0.57 -13.49 22.46
N VAL A 173 1.73 -13.37 21.82
CA VAL A 173 2.72 -12.31 22.10
C VAL A 173 2.58 -11.18 21.07
N ARG A 174 2.59 -11.51 19.77
CA ARG A 174 2.75 -10.56 18.68
C ARG A 174 1.53 -9.65 18.43
N LEU A 175 0.35 -10.05 18.88
CA LEU A 175 -0.83 -9.16 18.89
C LEU A 175 -0.70 -8.00 19.90
N ASN A 176 0.28 -8.05 20.80
CA ASN A 176 0.55 -7.00 21.78
C ASN A 176 1.90 -6.32 21.57
N GLU A 177 2.68 -6.76 20.57
CA GLU A 177 3.94 -6.11 20.21
C GLU A 177 3.69 -4.92 19.30
N TYR A 178 4.01 -3.74 19.81
CA TYR A 178 3.95 -2.49 19.07
C TYR A 178 4.95 -1.52 19.68
N GLU A 179 5.89 -1.06 18.91
CA GLU A 179 6.91 -0.13 19.36
C GLU A 179 7.41 0.77 18.23
N GLY A 180 8.02 1.86 18.59
CA GLY A 180 8.59 2.83 17.66
C GLY A 180 8.70 4.18 18.35
N LYS A 181 8.93 5.22 17.58
CA LYS A 181 8.84 6.59 18.09
C LYS A 181 7.43 7.12 17.88
N HIS A 182 6.94 7.83 18.86
CA HIS A 182 5.64 8.50 18.76
C HIS A 182 5.71 9.59 17.68
N MET A 183 4.75 9.61 16.75
CA MET A 183 4.76 10.51 15.58
C MET A 183 4.74 11.99 15.97
N PHE A 184 3.98 12.34 17.00
CA PHE A 184 3.79 13.73 17.45
C PHE A 184 4.63 14.10 18.69
N ASN A 185 5.39 13.16 19.23
CA ASN A 185 6.27 13.36 20.38
C ASN A 185 7.60 12.69 20.14
N SER A 186 8.59 13.47 19.69
CA SER A 186 9.92 12.98 19.32
C SER A 186 10.69 12.30 20.47
N THR A 187 10.26 12.48 21.72
CA THR A 187 10.88 11.87 22.90
C THR A 187 10.11 10.68 23.46
N GLY A 188 8.86 10.51 23.02
CA GLY A 188 7.99 9.40 23.46
C GLY A 188 8.14 8.15 22.61
N ASN A 189 7.90 6.99 23.21
CA ASN A 189 7.75 5.74 22.49
C ASN A 189 6.27 5.54 22.13
N ALA A 190 6.04 4.99 20.94
CA ALA A 190 4.71 4.58 20.50
C ALA A 190 4.24 3.36 21.32
N THR A 191 2.95 3.33 21.61
CA THR A 191 2.30 2.28 22.39
C THR A 191 0.98 1.85 21.75
N ILE A 192 0.48 0.67 22.08
CA ILE A 192 -0.84 0.21 21.64
C ILE A 192 -2.00 1.06 22.18
N GLY A 193 -1.74 1.92 23.18
CA GLY A 193 -2.71 2.89 23.72
C GLY A 193 -2.79 4.18 22.94
N ASP A 194 -1.87 4.46 22.01
CA ASP A 194 -1.87 5.67 21.21
C ASP A 194 -3.10 5.73 20.31
N ILE A 195 -3.58 6.94 20.07
CA ILE A 195 -4.83 7.16 19.34
C ILE A 195 -4.57 7.34 17.86
N LEU A 196 -5.23 6.55 17.05
CA LEU A 196 -5.32 6.73 15.60
C LEU A 196 -6.32 7.84 15.30
N LEU A 197 -5.85 8.88 14.63
CA LEU A 197 -6.64 10.06 14.27
C LEU A 197 -7.18 9.91 12.85
N PHE A 198 -8.49 9.88 12.69
CA PHE A 198 -9.15 9.74 11.39
C PHE A 198 -9.61 11.07 10.77
N GLY A 199 -9.18 12.21 11.30
CA GLY A 199 -9.46 13.52 10.71
C GLY A 199 -10.94 13.90 10.63
N GLY A 200 -11.80 13.27 11.43
CA GLY A 200 -13.25 13.48 11.39
C GLY A 200 -14.01 12.53 10.44
N PHE A 201 -13.31 11.68 9.67
CA PHE A 201 -13.95 10.66 8.81
C PHE A 201 -14.51 9.47 9.60
N ALA A 202 -14.00 9.25 10.80
CA ALA A 202 -14.47 8.22 11.73
C ALA A 202 -14.11 8.58 13.16
N GLU A 203 -14.63 7.82 14.13
CA GLU A 203 -14.25 7.92 15.54
C GLU A 203 -12.77 7.55 15.71
N ASN A 204 -12.03 8.37 16.46
CA ASN A 204 -10.65 8.09 16.80
C ASN A 204 -10.58 6.90 17.77
N ILE A 205 -9.70 5.95 17.52
CA ILE A 205 -9.59 4.72 18.30
C ILE A 205 -8.14 4.43 18.70
N PRO A 206 -7.88 3.73 19.80
CA PRO A 206 -6.53 3.31 20.13
C PRO A 206 -6.03 2.22 19.17
N VAL A 207 -4.71 2.19 18.94
CA VAL A 207 -4.02 1.18 18.13
C VAL A 207 -4.42 -0.24 18.54
N SER A 208 -4.59 -0.50 19.85
CA SER A 208 -5.02 -1.80 20.38
C SER A 208 -6.32 -2.34 19.77
N LYS A 209 -7.18 -1.50 19.20
CA LYS A 209 -8.44 -1.92 18.56
C LYS A 209 -8.25 -2.47 17.15
N VAL A 210 -7.08 -2.27 16.55
CA VAL A 210 -6.76 -2.71 15.19
C VAL A 210 -5.60 -3.72 15.12
N MET A 211 -5.09 -4.16 16.28
CA MET A 211 -4.02 -5.15 16.34
C MET A 211 -4.47 -6.56 15.92
N ASP A 212 -5.72 -6.90 16.20
CA ASP A 212 -6.31 -8.19 15.82
C ASP A 212 -7.32 -7.99 14.68
N THR A 213 -6.95 -8.41 13.48
CA THR A 213 -7.81 -8.28 12.29
C THR A 213 -9.05 -9.18 12.35
N GLN A 214 -9.01 -10.28 13.11
CA GLN A 214 -10.11 -11.23 13.23
C GLN A 214 -11.09 -10.86 14.33
N GLY A 215 -10.71 -9.94 15.21
CA GLY A 215 -11.50 -9.49 16.35
C GLY A 215 -12.05 -8.06 16.16
N GLY A 216 -12.93 -7.68 17.09
CA GLY A 216 -13.39 -6.31 17.25
C GLY A 216 -14.08 -5.71 16.02
N ILE A 217 -13.56 -4.57 15.58
CA ILE A 217 -14.16 -3.77 14.50
C ILE A 217 -13.72 -4.18 13.09
N LEU A 218 -12.64 -4.96 12.95
CA LEU A 218 -12.06 -5.29 11.64
C LEU A 218 -12.70 -6.52 11.00
N CYS A 219 -12.82 -7.63 11.72
CA CYS A 219 -13.52 -8.85 11.33
C CYS A 219 -13.10 -9.44 9.96
N TYR A 220 -11.81 -9.41 9.62
CA TYR A 220 -11.29 -10.04 8.40
C TYR A 220 -10.04 -10.91 8.69
N ARG A 221 -9.72 -11.75 7.71
CA ARG A 221 -8.48 -12.54 7.66
C ARG A 221 -8.03 -12.70 6.21
N TYR A 222 -6.77 -13.01 6.01
CA TYR A 222 -6.17 -13.37 4.73
C TYR A 222 -6.13 -14.88 4.51
#